data_6a7d47daf4733466f14a859bb2296116
#
_entry.id   6a7d47daf4733466f14a859bb2296116
#
_cell.length_a   1.000
_cell.length_b   1.000
_cell.length_c   1.000
_cell.angle_alpha   90.00
_cell.angle_beta   90.00
_cell.angle_gamma   90.00
#
_symmetry.space_group_name_H-M   'P 1'
#
loop_
_entity.id
_entity.type
_entity.pdbx_description
1 polymer ?
#
loop_
_entity_poly.entity_id
_entity_poly.type
_entity_poly.pdbx_seq_one_letter_code
_entity_poly.pdbx_strand_id
1 'polypeptide(L)'
;MAKQIPVTNRASQIEYAIRDVVVPATALEAQGHEIIKLNIGDPLAYPGLPTPDHMITAYQKALEGQSNGYSPAYGISELRSSIANNESNKSNGGWSCDPDDVYVCHGVTEALQIIFATFLNEGDEVLAPGPHYPPYMAY
;
A
#
# COMPACT_ATOMS: atom_id res chain seq x y z
N MET A 1 9.51 37.68 3.53
CA MET A 1 9.42 36.67 2.50
C MET A 1 9.66 35.31 3.14
N ALA A 2 8.80 34.30 2.89
CA ALA A 2 9.03 32.95 3.41
C ALA A 2 10.29 32.37 2.73
N LYS A 3 11.18 31.76 3.51
CA LYS A 3 12.38 31.11 2.99
C LYS A 3 11.96 29.80 2.32
N GLN A 4 12.27 29.64 1.04
CA GLN A 4 12.00 28.40 0.32
C GLN A 4 12.98 27.32 0.81
N ILE A 5 12.44 26.21 1.28
CA ILE A 5 13.25 25.06 1.72
C ILE A 5 13.45 24.16 0.50
N PRO A 6 14.70 23.89 0.08
CA PRO A 6 14.96 22.99 -1.05
C PRO A 6 14.58 21.55 -0.71
N VAL A 7 14.12 20.80 -1.69
CA VAL A 7 13.91 19.34 -1.57
C VAL A 7 15.27 18.62 -1.52
N THR A 8 15.28 17.44 -0.89
CA THR A 8 16.48 16.60 -0.84
C THR A 8 16.80 16.00 -2.21
N ASN A 9 18.06 15.65 -2.47
CA ASN A 9 18.45 14.97 -3.70
C ASN A 9 17.65 13.68 -3.92
N ARG A 10 17.43 12.90 -2.86
CA ARG A 10 16.59 11.68 -2.92
C ARG A 10 15.18 11.99 -3.41
N ALA A 11 14.52 13.02 -2.86
CA ALA A 11 13.16 13.38 -3.26
C ALA A 11 13.08 13.90 -4.69
N SER A 12 14.13 14.58 -5.18
CA SER A 12 14.18 15.07 -6.56
C SER A 12 14.43 13.99 -7.61
N GLN A 13 14.87 12.79 -7.20
CA GLN A 13 15.14 11.66 -8.08
C GLN A 13 13.99 10.65 -8.15
N ILE A 14 12.94 10.83 -7.34
CA ILE A 14 11.78 9.93 -7.35
C ILE A 14 11.00 10.13 -8.64
N GLU A 15 10.93 9.08 -9.46
CA GLU A 15 10.06 8.96 -10.62
C GLU A 15 8.89 8.04 -10.27
N TYR A 16 7.66 8.54 -10.41
CA TYR A 16 6.46 7.78 -10.09
C TYR A 16 5.49 7.78 -11.28
N ALA A 17 5.81 6.99 -12.29
CA ALA A 17 5.15 6.96 -13.59
C ALA A 17 3.62 6.87 -13.52
N ILE A 18 3.04 6.14 -12.55
CA ILE A 18 1.58 6.07 -12.38
C ILE A 18 0.98 7.47 -12.10
N ARG A 19 1.70 8.32 -11.38
CA ARG A 19 1.22 9.66 -11.01
C ARG A 19 1.56 10.71 -12.05
N ASP A 20 2.67 10.55 -12.76
CA ASP A 20 3.15 11.54 -13.73
C ASP A 20 2.18 11.70 -14.91
N VAL A 21 1.46 10.63 -15.28
CA VAL A 21 0.43 10.70 -16.32
C VAL A 21 -0.89 11.33 -15.84
N VAL A 22 -1.10 11.49 -14.54
CA VAL A 22 -2.35 12.07 -14.01
C VAL A 22 -2.47 13.54 -14.35
N VAL A 23 -1.39 14.30 -14.26
CA VAL A 23 -1.40 15.76 -14.53
C VAL A 23 -1.84 16.07 -15.97
N PRO A 24 -1.20 15.51 -17.01
CA PRO A 24 -1.64 15.75 -18.39
C PRO A 24 -3.04 15.16 -18.66
N ALA A 25 -3.41 14.03 -18.08
CA ALA A 25 -4.74 13.46 -18.22
C ALA A 25 -5.82 14.41 -17.65
N THR A 26 -5.61 14.94 -16.47
CA THR A 26 -6.54 15.90 -15.85
C THR A 26 -6.67 17.19 -16.67
N ALA A 27 -5.58 17.68 -17.27
CA ALA A 27 -5.62 18.84 -18.13
C ALA A 27 -6.44 18.61 -19.40
N LEU A 28 -6.39 17.41 -19.98
CA LEU A 28 -7.20 17.03 -21.12
C LEU A 28 -8.67 16.83 -20.75
N GLU A 29 -8.95 16.21 -19.60
CA GLU A 29 -10.32 16.08 -19.07
C GLU A 29 -10.98 17.46 -18.88
N ALA A 30 -10.22 18.44 -18.37
CA ALA A 30 -10.70 19.81 -18.20
C ALA A 30 -11.03 20.50 -19.55
N GLN A 31 -10.47 20.03 -20.66
CA GLN A 31 -10.76 20.48 -22.02
C GLN A 31 -11.92 19.71 -22.68
N GLY A 32 -12.54 18.76 -21.94
CA GLY A 32 -13.67 17.97 -22.42
C GLY A 32 -13.30 16.67 -23.13
N HIS A 33 -12.04 16.24 -23.06
CA HIS A 33 -11.64 14.93 -23.59
C HIS A 33 -12.03 13.82 -22.63
N GLU A 34 -12.55 12.72 -23.16
CA GLU A 34 -12.77 11.49 -22.40
C GLU A 34 -11.45 10.71 -22.30
N ILE A 35 -11.00 10.44 -21.04
CA ILE A 35 -9.73 9.76 -20.78
C ILE A 35 -9.98 8.41 -20.11
N ILE A 36 -9.49 7.34 -20.75
CA ILE A 36 -9.50 6.00 -20.17
C ILE A 36 -8.22 5.80 -19.34
N LYS A 37 -8.37 5.75 -18.00
CA LYS A 37 -7.26 5.71 -17.04
C LYS A 37 -6.77 4.28 -16.79
N LEU A 38 -5.97 3.72 -17.67
CA LEU A 38 -5.39 2.38 -17.52
C LEU A 38 -4.21 2.32 -16.52
N ASN A 39 -3.76 3.45 -16.03
CA ASN A 39 -2.69 3.57 -15.03
C ASN A 39 -3.18 3.43 -13.58
N ILE A 40 -4.48 3.40 -13.34
CA ILE A 40 -5.08 3.30 -12.00
C ILE A 40 -5.61 1.89 -11.79
N GLY A 41 -5.02 1.17 -10.82
CA GLY A 41 -5.45 -0.15 -10.40
C GLY A 41 -6.36 -0.09 -9.17
N ASP A 42 -7.51 0.57 -9.28
CA ASP A 42 -8.51 0.63 -8.21
C ASP A 42 -9.64 -0.38 -8.47
N PRO A 43 -9.68 -1.51 -7.74
CA PRO A 43 -10.72 -2.51 -7.94
C PRO A 43 -12.12 -2.00 -7.57
N LEU A 44 -12.24 -1.03 -6.66
CA LEU A 44 -13.53 -0.47 -6.25
C LEU A 44 -14.12 0.48 -7.30
N ALA A 45 -13.30 1.00 -8.22
CA ALA A 45 -13.78 1.78 -9.37
C ALA A 45 -14.43 0.91 -10.44
N TYR A 46 -14.25 -0.43 -10.37
CA TYR A 46 -14.83 -1.34 -11.34
C TYR A 46 -16.30 -1.67 -11.00
N PRO A 47 -17.24 -1.47 -11.94
CA PRO A 47 -18.64 -1.80 -11.71
C PRO A 47 -18.81 -3.30 -11.37
N GLY A 48 -19.45 -3.59 -10.24
CA GLY A 48 -19.70 -4.97 -9.78
C GLY A 48 -18.69 -5.51 -8.77
N LEU A 49 -17.71 -4.72 -8.33
CA LEU A 49 -16.79 -5.05 -7.24
C LEU A 49 -16.95 -4.09 -6.04
N PRO A 50 -18.15 -3.98 -5.44
CA PRO A 50 -18.33 -3.14 -4.26
C PRO A 50 -17.63 -3.73 -3.04
N THR A 51 -17.34 -2.89 -2.05
CA THR A 51 -16.89 -3.40 -0.74
C THR A 51 -17.96 -4.37 -0.18
N PRO A 52 -17.59 -5.60 0.21
CA PRO A 52 -18.54 -6.58 0.71
C PRO A 52 -19.29 -6.10 1.97
N ASP A 53 -20.60 -6.35 2.06
CA ASP A 53 -21.46 -5.89 3.15
C ASP A 53 -20.97 -6.32 4.54
N HIS A 54 -20.40 -7.53 4.66
CA HIS A 54 -19.86 -8.02 5.93
C HIS A 54 -18.66 -7.18 6.39
N MET A 55 -17.83 -6.65 5.49
CA MET A 55 -16.72 -5.76 5.81
C MET A 55 -17.25 -4.40 6.27
N ILE A 56 -18.23 -3.84 5.54
CA ILE A 56 -18.87 -2.58 5.91
C ILE A 56 -19.48 -2.68 7.31
N THR A 57 -20.22 -3.76 7.56
CA THR A 57 -20.85 -4.02 8.87
C THR A 57 -19.83 -4.17 9.99
N ALA A 58 -18.74 -4.91 9.74
CA ALA A 58 -17.67 -5.09 10.72
C ALA A 58 -16.98 -3.77 11.06
N TYR A 59 -16.72 -2.93 10.06
CA TYR A 59 -16.12 -1.60 10.25
C TYR A 59 -17.02 -0.67 11.05
N GLN A 60 -18.33 -0.63 10.75
CA GLN A 60 -19.32 0.15 11.51
C GLN A 60 -19.36 -0.27 12.98
N LYS A 61 -19.41 -1.58 13.25
CA LYS A 61 -19.38 -2.12 14.62
C LYS A 61 -18.09 -1.76 15.37
N ALA A 62 -16.94 -1.77 14.70
CA ALA A 62 -15.68 -1.38 15.31
C ALA A 62 -15.69 0.10 15.73
N LEU A 63 -16.24 0.99 14.87
CA LEU A 63 -16.39 2.41 15.18
C LEU A 63 -17.35 2.65 16.37
N GLU A 64 -18.49 1.97 16.40
CA GLU A 64 -19.48 2.06 17.49
C GLU A 64 -18.93 1.50 18.81
N GLY A 65 -18.13 0.45 18.74
CA GLY A 65 -17.50 -0.23 19.88
C GLY A 65 -16.30 0.51 20.49
N GLN A 66 -16.04 1.76 20.12
CA GLN A 66 -14.93 2.59 20.61
C GLN A 66 -13.53 2.00 20.33
N SER A 67 -13.39 1.17 19.32
CA SER A 67 -12.09 0.60 18.87
C SER A 67 -11.27 1.62 18.06
N ASN A 68 -11.30 2.89 18.48
CA ASN A 68 -10.72 4.02 17.74
C ASN A 68 -9.45 4.57 18.41
N GLY A 69 -8.95 3.90 19.45
CA GLY A 69 -7.75 4.29 20.17
C GLY A 69 -6.47 3.79 19.51
N TYR A 70 -5.36 3.91 20.23
CA TYR A 70 -4.08 3.36 19.81
C TYR A 70 -4.15 1.84 19.73
N SER A 71 -3.59 1.27 18.68
CA SER A 71 -3.33 -0.16 18.55
C SER A 71 -1.89 -0.49 18.97
N PRO A 72 -1.57 -1.76 19.27
CA PRO A 72 -0.20 -2.22 19.38
C PRO A 72 0.60 -1.92 18.12
N ALA A 73 1.92 -1.64 18.25
CA ALA A 73 2.79 -1.25 17.15
C ALA A 73 2.82 -2.25 15.99
N TYR A 74 2.70 -3.54 16.28
CA TYR A 74 2.69 -4.61 15.27
C TYR A 74 1.29 -4.91 14.71
N GLY A 75 0.25 -4.26 15.21
CA GLY A 75 -1.14 -4.57 14.92
C GLY A 75 -1.82 -5.37 16.02
N ILE A 76 -3.15 -5.41 16.00
CA ILE A 76 -3.94 -6.14 17.02
C ILE A 76 -3.75 -7.65 16.88
N SER A 77 -3.70 -8.34 18.01
CA SER A 77 -3.36 -9.78 18.08
C SER A 77 -4.31 -10.67 17.28
N GLU A 78 -5.60 -10.35 17.28
CA GLU A 78 -6.64 -11.08 16.56
C GLU A 78 -6.41 -11.02 15.03
N LEU A 79 -6.04 -9.84 14.50
CA LEU A 79 -5.73 -9.67 13.08
C LEU A 79 -4.45 -10.43 12.73
N ARG A 80 -3.39 -10.27 13.52
CA ARG A 80 -2.10 -10.96 13.30
C ARG A 80 -2.29 -12.49 13.31
N SER A 81 -3.04 -13.02 14.28
CA SER A 81 -3.36 -14.45 14.34
C SER A 81 -4.17 -14.92 13.13
N SER A 82 -5.15 -14.12 12.69
CA SER A 82 -5.95 -14.44 11.51
C SER A 82 -5.10 -14.48 10.25
N ILE A 83 -4.18 -13.51 10.06
CA ILE A 83 -3.26 -13.49 8.93
C ILE A 83 -2.32 -14.70 8.98
N ALA A 84 -1.69 -14.97 10.12
CA ALA A 84 -0.76 -16.09 10.30
C ALA A 84 -1.42 -17.45 9.97
N ASN A 85 -2.62 -17.67 10.45
CA ASN A 85 -3.39 -18.88 10.15
C ASN A 85 -3.73 -18.98 8.65
N ASN A 86 -4.15 -17.89 8.03
CA ASN A 86 -4.49 -17.87 6.61
C ASN A 86 -3.27 -18.17 5.73
N GLU A 87 -2.12 -17.57 6.03
CA GLU A 87 -0.89 -17.79 5.28
C GLU A 87 -0.34 -19.22 5.49
N SER A 88 -0.36 -19.74 6.72
CA SER A 88 0.01 -21.13 7.01
C SER A 88 -0.87 -22.12 6.22
N ASN A 89 -2.18 -21.88 6.13
CA ASN A 89 -3.10 -22.72 5.38
C ASN A 89 -2.82 -22.68 3.86
N LYS A 90 -2.45 -21.53 3.31
CA LYS A 90 -2.08 -21.39 1.89
C LYS A 90 -0.83 -22.18 1.52
N SER A 91 0.07 -22.40 2.47
CA SER A 91 1.34 -23.09 2.23
C SER A 91 1.20 -24.60 2.00
N ASN A 92 0.02 -25.20 2.20
CA ASN A 92 -0.22 -26.66 2.14
C ASN A 92 0.80 -27.47 2.98
N GLY A 93 1.20 -26.93 4.14
CA GLY A 93 2.16 -27.57 5.03
C GLY A 93 3.64 -27.36 4.64
N GLY A 94 3.94 -26.53 3.63
CA GLY A 94 5.31 -26.22 3.23
C GLY A 94 6.04 -25.27 4.21
N TRP A 95 5.29 -24.44 4.92
CA TRP A 95 5.80 -23.54 5.96
C TRP A 95 4.66 -23.12 6.90
N SER A 96 5.01 -22.59 8.05
CA SER A 96 4.05 -22.05 9.02
C SER A 96 4.42 -20.60 9.31
N CYS A 97 3.40 -19.78 9.51
CA CYS A 97 3.52 -18.39 9.95
C CYS A 97 3.02 -18.28 11.39
N ASP A 98 3.82 -17.72 12.26
CA ASP A 98 3.41 -17.40 13.63
C ASP A 98 2.83 -15.95 13.67
N PRO A 99 1.90 -15.64 14.57
CA PRO A 99 1.46 -14.25 14.74
C PRO A 99 2.60 -13.25 15.00
N ASP A 100 3.73 -13.69 15.53
CA ASP A 100 4.91 -12.84 15.74
C ASP A 100 5.72 -12.57 14.47
N ASP A 101 5.47 -13.32 13.38
CA ASP A 101 6.01 -13.04 12.06
C ASP A 101 5.19 -11.97 11.28
N VAL A 102 4.08 -11.49 11.88
CA VAL A 102 3.16 -10.57 11.20
C VAL A 102 3.28 -9.15 11.72
N TYR A 103 3.55 -8.23 10.82
CA TYR A 103 3.52 -6.79 11.04
C TYR A 103 2.43 -6.15 10.17
N VAL A 104 1.49 -5.43 10.79
CA VAL A 104 0.37 -4.77 10.08
C VAL A 104 0.78 -3.37 9.66
N CYS A 105 0.69 -3.08 8.37
CA CYS A 105 1.07 -1.81 7.76
C CYS A 105 -0.11 -1.13 7.07
N HIS A 106 0.01 0.17 6.79
CA HIS A 106 -0.93 0.93 5.97
C HIS A 106 -0.67 0.68 4.47
N GLY A 107 -1.01 -0.54 4.05
CA GLY A 107 -0.82 -1.01 2.67
C GLY A 107 0.62 -1.38 2.33
N VAL A 108 0.81 -1.85 1.10
CA VAL A 108 2.11 -2.32 0.58
C VAL A 108 3.16 -1.21 0.57
N THR A 109 2.77 0.03 0.39
CA THR A 109 3.69 1.17 0.35
C THR A 109 4.46 1.32 1.66
N GLU A 110 3.79 1.32 2.81
CA GLU A 110 4.46 1.39 4.11
C GLU A 110 5.31 0.13 4.37
N ALA A 111 4.79 -1.04 4.01
CA ALA A 111 5.54 -2.29 4.15
C ALA A 111 6.86 -2.27 3.37
N LEU A 112 6.87 -1.80 2.13
CA LEU A 112 8.08 -1.68 1.31
C LEU A 112 9.07 -0.68 1.91
N GLN A 113 8.60 0.48 2.39
CA GLN A 113 9.46 1.48 3.03
C GLN A 113 10.14 0.92 4.29
N ILE A 114 9.38 0.19 5.13
CA ILE A 114 9.92 -0.43 6.33
C ILE A 114 10.94 -1.51 5.97
N ILE A 115 10.63 -2.39 5.02
CA ILE A 115 11.52 -3.47 4.59
C ILE A 115 12.82 -2.90 4.03
N PHE A 116 12.75 -1.94 3.11
CA PHE A 116 13.94 -1.36 2.50
C PHE A 116 14.78 -0.59 3.52
N ALA A 117 14.15 0.19 4.39
CA ALA A 117 14.87 0.90 5.45
C ALA A 117 15.51 -0.03 6.50
N THR A 118 14.96 -1.24 6.68
CA THR A 118 15.45 -2.19 7.69
C THR A 118 16.56 -3.08 7.15
N PHE A 119 16.46 -3.51 5.90
CA PHE A 119 17.32 -4.57 5.37
C PHE A 119 18.32 -4.11 4.31
N LEU A 120 18.19 -2.89 3.76
CA LEU A 120 19.06 -2.43 2.67
C LEU A 120 19.95 -1.27 3.12
N ASN A 121 21.22 -1.37 2.75
CA ASN A 121 22.19 -0.29 2.82
C ASN A 121 22.46 0.27 1.42
N GLU A 122 23.18 1.39 1.36
CA GLU A 122 23.67 1.91 0.08
C GLU A 122 24.58 0.89 -0.63
N GLY A 123 24.20 0.56 -1.87
CA GLY A 123 24.89 -0.44 -2.70
C GLY A 123 24.30 -1.84 -2.66
N ASP A 124 23.31 -2.11 -1.79
CA ASP A 124 22.57 -3.37 -1.82
C ASP A 124 21.61 -3.42 -3.02
N GLU A 125 21.34 -4.62 -3.52
CA GLU A 125 20.53 -4.85 -4.70
C GLU A 125 19.22 -5.56 -4.36
N VAL A 126 18.13 -5.18 -5.04
CA VAL A 126 16.82 -5.83 -4.96
C VAL A 126 16.43 -6.39 -6.32
N LEU A 127 16.09 -7.67 -6.39
CA LEU A 127 15.58 -8.29 -7.58
C LEU A 127 14.05 -8.12 -7.66
N ALA A 128 13.58 -7.28 -8.57
CA ALA A 128 12.16 -7.07 -8.85
C ALA A 128 11.79 -7.65 -10.21
N PRO A 129 10.87 -8.63 -10.30
CA PRO A 129 10.41 -9.15 -11.59
C PRO A 129 9.61 -8.10 -12.36
N GLY A 130 9.86 -7.98 -13.65
CA GLY A 130 9.09 -7.06 -14.51
C GLY A 130 7.98 -7.78 -15.30
N PRO A 131 6.88 -7.10 -15.67
CA PRO A 131 6.52 -5.74 -15.24
C PRO A 131 6.14 -5.68 -13.75
N HIS A 132 6.49 -4.60 -13.06
CA HIS A 132 6.33 -4.49 -11.62
C HIS A 132 5.62 -3.21 -11.17
N TYR A 133 5.26 -3.17 -9.91
CA TYR A 133 4.69 -2.01 -9.23
C TYR A 133 5.77 -0.92 -9.11
N PRO A 134 5.55 0.29 -9.71
CA PRO A 134 6.56 1.34 -9.76
C PRO A 134 7.21 1.73 -8.42
N PRO A 135 6.53 1.68 -7.27
CA PRO A 135 7.14 1.95 -5.97
C PRO A 135 8.37 1.11 -5.62
N TYR A 136 8.56 -0.06 -6.21
CA TYR A 136 9.81 -0.82 -6.01
C TYR A 136 11.06 -0.03 -6.45
N MET A 137 10.89 0.87 -7.41
CA MET A 137 11.99 1.71 -7.92
C MET A 137 12.02 3.09 -7.26
N ALA A 138 10.93 3.49 -6.58
CA ALA A 138 10.81 4.82 -6.00
C ALA A 138 11.28 4.89 -4.53
N TYR A 139 11.37 3.78 -3.82
CA TYR A 139 11.76 3.66 -2.41
C TYR A 139 13.06 2.86 -2.25
#